data_f7f6c66984bdf8110df444d6632f2e7b
#
_entry.id   f7f6c66984bdf8110df444d6632f2e7b
#
_cell.length_a   1.000
_cell.length_b   1.000
_cell.length_c   1.000
_cell.angle_alpha   90.00
_cell.angle_beta   90.00
_cell.angle_gamma   90.00
#
_symmetry.space_group_name_H-M   'P 1'
#
loop_
_entity.id
_entity.type
_entity.pdbx_description
1 polymer ?
#
loop_
_entity_poly.entity_id
_entity_poly.type
_entity_poly.pdbx_seq_one_letter_code
_entity_poly.pdbx_strand_id
1 'polypeptide(L)'
;MILISHRGNIDGPNTDKENKPSYISNAIERGYNCEVDFWYVNDKFILGHDKPQYEIPFEFITTYYNKLWIHCKNYDALTKLIEIDRGGVYFNYFWHDSDDVALTSKGNMWANPGCYIPNSIAVLPELKNDKLTDRLGVCSDYIINYE
;
A
#
# COMPACT_ATOMS: atom_id res chain seq x y z
N MET A 1 -12.30 11.56 -1.10
CA MET A 1 -10.96 11.25 -0.58
C MET A 1 -10.73 9.75 -0.75
N ILE A 2 -9.54 9.32 -1.15
CA ILE A 2 -9.21 7.89 -1.28
C ILE A 2 -8.90 7.34 0.12
N LEU A 3 -9.56 6.25 0.50
CA LEU A 3 -9.35 5.59 1.79
C LEU A 3 -8.55 4.31 1.59
N ILE A 4 -7.37 4.22 2.20
CA ILE A 4 -6.42 3.13 2.06
C ILE A 4 -6.15 2.50 3.43
N SER A 5 -6.50 1.24 3.57
CA SER A 5 -6.14 0.42 4.73
C SER A 5 -4.64 0.12 4.68
N HIS A 6 -3.90 0.44 5.72
CA HIS A 6 -2.50 0.10 5.84
C HIS A 6 -2.35 -1.37 6.23
N ARG A 7 -1.80 -2.19 5.33
CA ARG A 7 -1.58 -3.64 5.53
C ARG A 7 -2.82 -4.46 5.90
N GLY A 8 -4.02 -3.97 5.57
CA GLY A 8 -5.28 -4.60 5.94
C GLY A 8 -5.89 -4.10 7.26
N ASN A 9 -5.24 -3.20 7.98
CA ASN A 9 -5.75 -2.64 9.23
C ASN A 9 -6.95 -1.73 8.98
N ILE A 10 -7.97 -1.84 9.82
CA ILE A 10 -9.21 -1.05 9.70
C ILE A 10 -9.45 -0.22 10.95
N ASP A 11 -9.35 -0.84 12.12
CA ASP A 11 -9.63 -0.23 13.42
C ASP A 11 -8.44 -0.44 14.38
N GLY A 12 -7.26 -0.17 13.90
CA GLY A 12 -6.01 -0.24 14.64
C GLY A 12 -5.02 -1.28 14.09
N PRO A 13 -3.73 -1.14 14.45
CA PRO A 13 -2.69 -2.05 14.00
C PRO A 13 -2.87 -3.45 14.59
N ASN A 14 -2.65 -4.47 13.77
CA ASN A 14 -2.65 -5.86 14.18
C ASN A 14 -1.49 -6.61 13.50
N THR A 15 -0.33 -6.58 14.15
CA THR A 15 0.92 -7.14 13.61
C THR A 15 0.83 -8.63 13.29
N ASP A 16 -0.06 -9.38 13.96
CA ASP A 16 -0.26 -10.81 13.70
C ASP A 16 -1.05 -11.08 12.41
N LYS A 17 -1.77 -10.09 11.91
CA LYS A 17 -2.65 -10.22 10.73
C LYS A 17 -2.19 -9.38 9.54
N GLU A 18 -1.40 -8.34 9.76
CA GLU A 18 -0.91 -7.45 8.71
C GLU A 18 -0.33 -8.24 7.53
N ASN A 19 -0.65 -7.81 6.32
CA ASN A 19 -0.22 -8.43 5.08
C ASN A 19 -0.73 -9.87 4.83
N LYS A 20 -1.55 -10.46 5.69
CA LYS A 20 -2.21 -11.74 5.35
C LYS A 20 -3.17 -11.54 4.19
N PRO A 21 -3.16 -12.42 3.17
CA PRO A 21 -4.07 -12.27 2.02
C PRO A 21 -5.55 -12.15 2.42
N SER A 22 -6.01 -12.94 3.39
CA SER A 22 -7.39 -12.87 3.89
C SER A 22 -7.70 -11.55 4.60
N TYR A 23 -6.72 -10.96 5.27
CA TYR A 23 -6.88 -9.68 5.96
C TYR A 23 -6.96 -8.52 4.97
N ILE A 24 -6.14 -8.57 3.91
CA ILE A 24 -6.19 -7.64 2.78
C ILE A 24 -7.53 -7.73 2.06
N SER A 25 -7.96 -8.94 1.70
CA SER A 25 -9.25 -9.17 1.03
C SER A 25 -10.42 -8.62 1.84
N ASN A 26 -10.42 -8.84 3.15
CA ASN A 26 -11.46 -8.31 4.04
C ASN A 26 -11.54 -6.77 4.01
N ALA A 27 -10.40 -6.07 4.02
CA ALA A 27 -10.38 -4.62 3.93
C ALA A 27 -10.94 -4.13 2.57
N ILE A 28 -10.57 -4.81 1.49
CA ILE A 28 -11.05 -4.49 0.13
C ILE A 28 -12.56 -4.74 0.00
N GLU A 29 -13.07 -5.85 0.53
CA GLU A 29 -14.50 -6.19 0.54
C GLU A 29 -15.33 -5.17 1.32
N ARG A 30 -14.75 -4.51 2.32
CA ARG A 30 -15.37 -3.41 3.07
C ARG A 30 -15.34 -2.07 2.32
N GLY A 31 -14.75 -2.03 1.13
CA GLY A 31 -14.75 -0.87 0.25
C GLY A 31 -13.46 -0.07 0.22
N TYR A 32 -12.49 -0.38 1.06
CA TYR A 32 -11.21 0.33 1.10
C TYR A 32 -10.29 -0.06 -0.05
N ASN A 33 -9.36 0.81 -0.39
CA ASN A 33 -8.11 0.39 -1.02
C ASN A 33 -7.20 -0.23 0.05
N CYS A 34 -6.13 -0.88 -0.34
CA CYS A 34 -5.22 -1.49 0.62
C CYS A 34 -3.76 -1.33 0.19
N GLU A 35 -2.94 -0.82 1.10
CA GLU A 35 -1.49 -0.87 0.95
C GLU A 35 -0.99 -2.24 1.39
N VAL A 36 -0.01 -2.77 0.66
CA VAL A 36 0.61 -4.06 0.94
C VAL A 36 2.12 -3.97 0.79
N ASP A 37 2.85 -4.67 1.65
CA ASP A 37 4.30 -4.85 1.54
C ASP A 37 4.60 -6.07 0.69
N PHE A 38 5.31 -5.89 -0.42
CA PHE A 38 5.41 -6.85 -1.51
C PHE A 38 6.86 -7.21 -1.82
N TRP A 39 7.12 -8.51 -1.89
CA TRP A 39 8.42 -9.11 -2.20
C TRP A 39 8.34 -9.99 -3.43
N TYR A 40 9.44 -10.09 -4.16
CA TYR A 40 9.65 -11.11 -5.18
C TYR A 40 10.93 -11.85 -4.86
N VAL A 41 10.82 -13.13 -4.49
CA VAL A 41 11.91 -13.97 -4.02
C VAL A 41 11.76 -15.37 -4.59
N ASN A 42 12.81 -15.91 -5.22
CA ASN A 42 12.81 -17.27 -5.80
C ASN A 42 11.60 -17.52 -6.72
N ASP A 43 11.34 -16.57 -7.62
CA ASP A 43 10.22 -16.62 -8.56
C ASP A 43 8.82 -16.66 -7.91
N LYS A 44 8.71 -16.22 -6.66
CA LYS A 44 7.46 -16.17 -5.89
C LYS A 44 7.11 -14.77 -5.46
N PHE A 45 5.80 -14.47 -5.49
CA PHE A 45 5.22 -13.25 -4.93
C PHE A 45 4.87 -13.48 -3.47
N ILE A 46 5.33 -12.60 -2.58
CA ILE A 46 5.21 -12.80 -1.14
C ILE A 46 4.86 -11.47 -0.48
N LEU A 47 3.93 -11.48 0.46
CA LEU A 47 3.58 -10.32 1.28
C LEU A 47 4.26 -10.41 2.65
N GLY A 48 4.60 -9.24 3.23
CA GLY A 48 5.19 -9.15 4.57
C GLY A 48 5.98 -7.87 4.77
N HIS A 49 5.94 -7.28 5.97
CA HIS A 49 6.62 -6.01 6.24
C HIS A 49 8.13 -6.18 6.47
N ASP A 50 8.52 -6.87 7.55
CA ASP A 50 9.93 -7.00 7.93
C ASP A 50 10.65 -8.07 7.12
N LYS A 51 9.91 -9.05 6.65
CA LYS A 51 10.40 -10.21 5.88
C LYS A 51 9.29 -10.76 4.99
N PRO A 52 9.63 -11.54 3.94
CA PRO A 52 8.65 -12.32 3.20
C PRO A 52 7.94 -13.32 4.12
N GLN A 53 6.59 -13.28 4.18
CA GLN A 53 5.82 -14.11 5.10
C GLN A 53 4.73 -14.93 4.42
N TYR A 54 3.95 -14.31 3.52
CA TYR A 54 2.76 -14.92 2.95
C TYR A 54 2.88 -15.02 1.44
N GLU A 55 3.15 -16.21 0.94
CA GLU A 55 3.17 -16.45 -0.51
C GLU A 55 1.76 -16.25 -1.09
N ILE A 56 1.70 -15.55 -2.21
CA ILE A 56 0.47 -15.30 -2.95
C ILE A 56 0.62 -15.74 -4.41
N PRO A 57 -0.46 -16.22 -5.06
CA PRO A 57 -0.45 -16.42 -6.50
C PRO A 57 -0.50 -15.06 -7.22
N PHE A 58 -0.05 -15.04 -8.46
CA PHE A 58 -0.12 -13.83 -9.30
C PHE A 58 -1.57 -13.32 -9.44
N GLU A 59 -2.53 -14.22 -9.48
CA GLU A 59 -3.96 -13.91 -9.55
C GLU A 59 -4.44 -13.02 -8.40
N PHE A 60 -3.79 -13.08 -7.25
CA PHE A 60 -4.16 -12.22 -6.13
C PHE A 60 -3.98 -10.73 -6.48
N ILE A 61 -2.83 -10.36 -7.05
CA ILE A 61 -2.56 -8.97 -7.42
C ILE A 61 -3.35 -8.55 -8.66
N THR A 62 -3.63 -9.46 -9.58
CA THR A 62 -4.45 -9.14 -10.76
C THR A 62 -5.94 -9.00 -10.42
N THR A 63 -6.44 -9.76 -9.45
CA THR A 63 -7.83 -9.64 -8.97
C THR A 63 -8.07 -8.29 -8.33
N TYR A 64 -7.13 -7.79 -7.54
CA TYR A 64 -7.26 -6.55 -6.78
C TYR A 64 -6.44 -5.39 -7.36
N TYR A 65 -6.05 -5.44 -8.63
CA TYR A 65 -5.12 -4.50 -9.26
C TYR A 65 -5.49 -3.02 -9.07
N ASN A 66 -6.78 -2.70 -9.05
CA ASN A 66 -7.28 -1.33 -8.91
C ASN A 66 -7.50 -0.89 -7.46
N LYS A 67 -7.24 -1.78 -6.50
CA LYS A 67 -7.40 -1.53 -5.07
C LYS A 67 -6.08 -1.57 -4.31
N LEU A 68 -5.07 -2.22 -4.86
CA LEU A 68 -3.78 -2.37 -4.20
C LEU A 68 -2.86 -1.18 -4.44
N TRP A 69 -2.20 -0.76 -3.38
CA TRP A 69 -1.09 0.18 -3.35
C TRP A 69 0.13 -0.62 -2.89
N ILE A 70 1.01 -0.94 -3.84
CA ILE A 70 2.04 -1.96 -3.64
C ILE A 70 3.37 -1.32 -3.27
N HIS A 71 3.75 -1.43 -2.01
CA HIS A 71 5.06 -1.04 -1.51
C HIS A 71 6.07 -2.16 -1.79
N CYS A 72 6.94 -1.96 -2.75
CA CYS A 72 8.01 -2.92 -3.07
C CYS A 72 9.07 -2.93 -1.97
N LYS A 73 9.35 -4.11 -1.41
CA LYS A 73 10.27 -4.28 -0.28
C LYS A 73 11.67 -4.72 -0.69
N ASN A 74 11.83 -5.23 -1.91
CA ASN A 74 13.13 -5.51 -2.50
C ASN A 74 13.17 -5.05 -3.97
N TYR A 75 14.38 -4.90 -4.52
CA TYR A 75 14.56 -4.45 -5.91
C TYR A 75 13.98 -5.42 -6.92
N ASP A 76 14.01 -6.71 -6.61
CA ASP A 76 13.45 -7.75 -7.49
C ASP A 76 11.92 -7.59 -7.62
N ALA A 77 11.22 -7.21 -6.55
CA ALA A 77 9.79 -6.90 -6.60
C ALA A 77 9.52 -5.68 -7.49
N LEU A 78 10.29 -4.61 -7.32
CA LEU A 78 10.16 -3.39 -8.14
C LEU A 78 10.43 -3.70 -9.61
N THR A 79 11.52 -4.39 -9.91
CA THR A 79 11.90 -4.79 -11.27
C THR A 79 10.82 -5.67 -11.91
N LYS A 80 10.30 -6.63 -11.15
CA LYS A 80 9.27 -7.56 -11.63
C LYS A 80 7.97 -6.85 -11.96
N LEU A 81 7.53 -5.92 -11.13
CA LEU A 81 6.32 -5.14 -11.40
C LEU A 81 6.50 -4.21 -12.62
N ILE A 82 7.67 -3.57 -12.76
CA ILE A 82 7.98 -2.77 -13.96
C ILE A 82 7.92 -3.63 -15.22
N GLU A 83 8.47 -4.84 -15.17
CA GLU A 83 8.47 -5.78 -16.29
C GLU A 83 7.05 -6.21 -16.67
N ILE A 84 6.24 -6.62 -15.69
CA ILE A 84 4.88 -7.12 -15.89
C ILE A 84 3.97 -5.98 -16.39
N ASP A 85 4.12 -4.78 -15.84
CA ASP A 85 3.26 -3.63 -16.13
C ASP A 85 3.73 -2.81 -17.35
N ARG A 86 4.66 -3.36 -18.12
CA ARG A 86 5.22 -2.67 -19.30
C ARG A 86 4.13 -2.38 -20.32
N GLY A 87 3.88 -1.09 -20.58
CA GLY A 87 2.88 -0.62 -21.54
C GLY A 87 1.44 -0.71 -21.05
N GLY A 88 1.20 -1.28 -19.88
CA GLY A 88 -0.07 -1.22 -19.17
C GLY A 88 0.06 -0.24 -17.99
N VAL A 89 -1.01 0.12 -17.37
CA VAL A 89 -1.00 0.95 -16.17
C VAL A 89 -1.94 0.30 -15.16
N TYR A 90 -1.73 -0.98 -14.95
CA TYR A 90 -2.60 -1.79 -14.12
C TYR A 90 -2.28 -1.62 -12.63
N PHE A 91 -1.01 -1.80 -12.24
CA PHE A 91 -0.61 -1.81 -10.85
C PHE A 91 -0.18 -0.42 -10.39
N ASN A 92 -0.49 -0.10 -9.13
CA ASN A 92 0.00 1.10 -8.46
C ASN A 92 1.05 0.67 -7.44
N TYR A 93 2.33 0.85 -7.78
CA TYR A 93 3.45 0.41 -6.97
C TYR A 93 4.44 1.55 -6.74
N PHE A 94 5.25 1.41 -5.71
CA PHE A 94 6.25 2.40 -5.34
C PHE A 94 7.38 1.76 -4.53
N TRP A 95 8.48 2.47 -4.49
CA TRP A 95 9.62 2.23 -3.62
C TRP A 95 9.79 3.41 -2.71
N HIS A 96 10.05 3.18 -1.43
CA HIS A 96 10.59 4.20 -0.55
C HIS A 96 11.49 3.55 0.51
N ASP A 97 12.41 4.31 1.06
CA ASP A 97 13.29 3.91 2.13
C ASP A 97 13.14 4.90 3.30
N SER A 98 13.99 5.93 3.37
CA SER A 98 13.97 6.95 4.42
C SER A 98 13.45 8.32 3.93
N ASP A 99 12.88 8.36 2.75
CA ASP A 99 12.38 9.60 2.14
C ASP A 99 11.09 10.09 2.80
N ASP A 100 10.91 11.40 2.85
CA ASP A 100 9.66 12.02 3.32
C ASP A 100 8.49 11.75 2.36
N VAL A 101 8.78 11.60 1.07
CA VAL A 101 7.79 11.41 0.01
C VAL A 101 8.28 10.39 -1.01
N ALA A 102 7.41 9.47 -1.40
CA ALA A 102 7.62 8.60 -2.55
C ALA A 102 6.62 8.94 -3.66
N LEU A 103 7.00 8.64 -4.90
CA LEU A 103 6.13 8.75 -6.06
C LEU A 103 5.69 7.34 -6.50
N THR A 104 4.39 7.13 -6.63
CA THR A 104 3.88 5.85 -7.13
C THR A 104 3.94 5.79 -8.66
N SER A 105 3.91 4.59 -9.23
CA SER A 105 3.89 4.36 -10.68
C SER A 105 2.72 5.03 -11.40
N LYS A 106 1.63 5.30 -10.69
CA LYS A 106 0.47 6.05 -11.21
C LYS A 106 0.53 7.56 -10.95
N GLY A 107 1.67 8.07 -10.48
CA GLY A 107 1.87 9.50 -10.29
C GLY A 107 1.26 10.07 -9.01
N ASN A 108 0.98 9.25 -8.01
CA ASN A 108 0.51 9.71 -6.71
C ASN A 108 1.68 9.96 -5.77
N MET A 109 1.62 11.04 -5.01
CA MET A 109 2.60 11.31 -3.96
C MET A 109 2.19 10.60 -2.66
N TRP A 110 3.10 9.82 -2.12
CA TRP A 110 2.98 9.08 -0.86
C TRP A 110 3.76 9.81 0.21
N ALA A 111 3.07 10.61 1.03
CA ALA A 111 3.68 11.52 2.00
C ALA A 111 3.70 10.91 3.39
N ASN A 112 4.89 10.64 3.91
CA ASN A 112 5.11 10.05 5.22
C ASN A 112 4.67 10.98 6.37
N PRO A 113 4.47 10.46 7.60
CA PRO A 113 3.97 11.23 8.73
C PRO A 113 4.75 12.51 9.00
N GLY A 114 4.05 13.61 9.16
CA GLY A 114 4.65 14.93 9.37
C GLY A 114 4.98 15.69 8.09
N CYS A 115 4.81 15.09 6.92
CA CYS A 115 5.06 15.73 5.63
C CYS A 115 3.75 16.19 4.98
N TYR A 116 3.51 17.52 4.97
CA TYR A 116 2.30 18.08 4.37
C TYR A 116 2.54 18.48 2.92
N ILE A 117 1.87 17.78 1.99
CA ILE A 117 1.88 18.10 0.57
C ILE A 117 0.44 18.03 0.03
N PRO A 118 -0.10 19.11 -0.55
CA PRO A 118 -1.41 19.08 -1.19
C PRO A 118 -1.49 18.02 -2.30
N ASN A 119 -2.67 17.43 -2.49
CA ASN A 119 -2.92 16.37 -3.48
C ASN A 119 -2.08 15.10 -3.31
N SER A 120 -1.57 14.85 -2.11
CA SER A 120 -0.87 13.61 -1.78
C SER A 120 -1.73 12.64 -0.97
N ILE A 121 -1.26 11.42 -0.80
CA ILE A 121 -1.77 10.48 0.21
C ILE A 121 -1.06 10.79 1.53
N ALA A 122 -1.81 11.12 2.57
CA ALA A 122 -1.30 11.24 3.93
C ALA A 122 -1.12 9.84 4.53
N VAL A 123 0.11 9.47 4.85
CA VAL A 123 0.44 8.14 5.39
C VAL A 123 0.50 8.22 6.91
N LEU A 124 -0.26 7.35 7.58
CA LEU A 124 -0.33 7.26 9.05
C LEU A 124 -0.44 8.64 9.73
N PRO A 125 -1.41 9.48 9.29
CA PRO A 125 -1.51 10.86 9.80
C PRO A 125 -1.75 10.91 11.31
N GLU A 126 -2.31 9.85 11.89
CA GLU A 126 -2.52 9.71 13.33
C GLU A 126 -1.23 9.79 14.15
N LEU A 127 -0.08 9.44 13.57
CA LEU A 127 1.20 9.45 14.29
C LEU A 127 1.73 10.87 14.57
N LYS A 128 1.33 11.86 13.77
CA LYS A 128 1.79 13.25 13.88
C LYS A 128 0.66 14.27 13.91
N ASN A 129 -0.58 13.81 14.00
CA ASN A 129 -1.78 14.66 13.88
C ASN A 129 -1.77 15.50 12.60
N ASP A 130 -1.44 14.87 11.49
CA ASP A 130 -1.33 15.54 10.20
C ASP A 130 -2.66 16.07 9.70
N LYS A 131 -2.64 17.26 9.10
CA LYS A 131 -3.82 17.86 8.48
C LYS A 131 -4.18 17.10 7.19
N LEU A 132 -5.48 16.84 7.02
CA LEU A 132 -6.03 16.17 5.84
C LEU A 132 -6.63 17.13 4.81
N THR A 133 -6.64 18.43 5.10
CA THR A 133 -7.11 19.45 4.15
C THR A 133 -6.30 19.36 2.86
N ASP A 134 -7.00 19.37 1.73
CA ASP A 134 -6.40 19.32 0.38
C ASP A 134 -5.59 18.03 0.08
N ARG A 135 -5.75 16.98 0.87
CA ARG A 135 -5.17 15.67 0.57
C ARG A 135 -6.02 14.92 -0.47
N LEU A 136 -5.34 14.15 -1.32
CA LEU A 136 -5.99 13.22 -2.25
C LEU A 136 -6.60 12.04 -1.52
N GLY A 137 -5.91 11.55 -0.50
CA GLY A 137 -6.35 10.39 0.28
C GLY A 137 -5.57 10.21 1.57
N VAL A 138 -5.91 9.17 2.28
CA VAL A 138 -5.29 8.78 3.54
C VAL A 138 -4.99 7.28 3.55
N CYS A 139 -3.82 6.90 4.06
CA CYS A 139 -3.46 5.53 4.38
C CYS A 139 -3.26 5.42 5.89
N SER A 140 -4.06 4.60 6.56
CA SER A 140 -4.10 4.56 8.01
C SER A 140 -4.33 3.15 8.56
N ASP A 141 -3.82 2.91 9.77
CA ASP A 141 -4.16 1.73 10.57
C ASP A 141 -5.59 1.81 11.15
N TYR A 142 -6.15 3.02 11.23
CA TYR A 142 -7.50 3.30 11.72
C TYR A 142 -8.38 3.87 10.61
N ILE A 143 -8.38 3.25 9.44
CA ILE A 143 -9.00 3.81 8.23
C ILE A 143 -10.51 4.06 8.40
N ILE A 144 -11.16 3.31 9.27
CA ILE A 144 -12.58 3.50 9.60
C ILE A 144 -12.88 4.90 10.16
N ASN A 145 -11.94 5.55 10.81
CA ASN A 145 -12.12 6.88 11.39
C ASN A 145 -12.13 8.01 10.34
N TYR A 146 -11.85 7.68 9.09
CA TYR A 146 -11.77 8.64 7.99
C TYR A 146 -12.94 8.52 6.98
N GLU A 147 -13.93 7.69 7.29
CA GLU A 147 -15.17 7.54 6.51
C GLU A 147 -16.04 8.80 6.45
#